data_bbf0ea3b72a8bc469ea5dd1801065632
#
_entry.id   bbf0ea3b72a8bc469ea5dd1801065632
#
_cell.length_a   1.000
_cell.length_b   1.000
_cell.length_c   1.000
_cell.angle_alpha   90.00
_cell.angle_beta   90.00
_cell.angle_gamma   90.00
#
_symmetry.space_group_name_H-M   'P 1'
#
loop_
_entity.id
_entity.type
_entity.pdbx_description
1 polymer ?
#
loop_
_entity_poly.entity_id
_entity_poly.type
_entity_poly.pdbx_seq_one_letter_code
_entity_poly.pdbx_strand_id
1 'polypeptide(L)'
;QEDEIDLRELFKIIWDKKFFIILFTLAITVLATVYAYSKKPIYEVKSIVRIGYIGEQLIEPSNIIEQKLKIIFNVDNPPNNSEAIVTKINVVKNVQNFIEISTEGISNIEAVEKNKEVIEFLQNEYKYKIDEFVLKTNINIKNIEDKIKYALEVEKNNLEKNISKIKNQQIPRIDKEIDLLKNVELRSINKKIEFNQQKLKEYQNDANRISNQTSTDNSQNMLMAIQLLNTQNLILNLQNGIENLIKEKENLINLKLKDLEKEKENIVNDNLKNAEVELNINFEKRLEELKNSLVLEKLKLANDRVKNSDIVGEILTNDFPVKPKKKLIVAVAFVTGFIISIFLVFLFNFIKQNANRTDY
;
A
#
# COMPACT_ATOMS: atom_id res chain seq x y z
N GLN A 1 87.69 7.07 -38.81
CA GLN A 1 86.66 7.82 -39.62
C GLN A 1 85.32 7.41 -39.12
N GLU A 2 84.67 8.28 -38.46
CA GLU A 2 83.25 8.13 -38.13
C GLU A 2 82.47 8.13 -39.46
N ASP A 3 81.82 7.02 -39.75
CA ASP A 3 80.86 6.96 -40.85
C ASP A 3 79.68 7.90 -40.54
N GLU A 4 79.87 9.16 -40.88
CA GLU A 4 78.74 10.13 -40.88
C GLU A 4 77.74 9.67 -41.95
N ILE A 5 76.53 9.26 -41.49
CA ILE A 5 75.43 8.89 -42.38
C ILE A 5 74.99 10.17 -43.11
N ASP A 6 75.45 10.30 -44.39
CA ASP A 6 75.06 11.48 -45.20
C ASP A 6 73.61 11.35 -45.61
N LEU A 7 72.79 12.20 -44.98
CA LEU A 7 71.30 12.31 -45.19
C LEU A 7 70.98 12.52 -46.69
N ARG A 8 71.88 13.11 -47.45
CA ARG A 8 71.74 13.36 -48.91
C ARG A 8 71.78 12.04 -49.67
N GLU A 9 72.64 11.13 -49.28
CA GLU A 9 72.70 9.77 -49.89
C GLU A 9 71.47 8.98 -49.60
N LEU A 10 70.92 9.03 -48.38
CA LEU A 10 69.69 8.34 -48.03
C LEU A 10 68.48 8.90 -48.85
N PHE A 11 68.39 10.20 -49.03
CA PHE A 11 67.37 10.84 -49.86
C PHE A 11 67.50 10.45 -51.35
N LYS A 12 68.72 10.35 -51.88
CA LYS A 12 68.96 9.92 -53.24
C LYS A 12 68.59 8.45 -53.48
N ILE A 13 68.86 7.54 -52.54
CA ILE A 13 68.44 6.14 -52.61
C ILE A 13 66.90 6.02 -52.65
N ILE A 14 66.18 6.76 -51.80
CA ILE A 14 64.74 6.81 -51.80
C ILE A 14 64.20 7.34 -53.15
N TRP A 15 64.76 8.42 -53.67
CA TRP A 15 64.31 9.04 -54.90
C TRP A 15 64.53 8.15 -56.11
N ASP A 16 65.68 7.44 -56.20
CA ASP A 16 66.01 6.51 -57.28
C ASP A 16 65.11 5.30 -57.30
N LYS A 17 64.55 4.90 -56.11
CA LYS A 17 63.68 3.75 -55.95
C LYS A 17 62.19 4.15 -55.73
N LYS A 18 61.82 5.40 -56.00
CA LYS A 18 60.49 5.93 -55.75
C LYS A 18 59.33 5.09 -56.38
N PHE A 19 59.57 4.55 -57.59
CA PHE A 19 58.60 3.67 -58.25
C PHE A 19 58.38 2.36 -57.50
N PHE A 20 59.42 1.78 -56.90
CA PHE A 20 59.30 0.60 -56.05
C PHE A 20 58.53 0.91 -54.81
N ILE A 21 58.82 2.05 -54.13
CA ILE A 21 58.10 2.51 -52.91
C ILE A 21 56.61 2.70 -53.21
N ILE A 22 56.28 3.43 -54.29
CA ILE A 22 54.87 3.70 -54.67
C ILE A 22 54.18 2.38 -55.02
N LEU A 23 54.76 1.51 -55.84
CA LEU A 23 54.14 0.25 -56.27
C LEU A 23 53.89 -0.68 -55.09
N PHE A 24 54.88 -0.84 -54.22
CA PHE A 24 54.76 -1.68 -53.01
C PHE A 24 53.75 -1.18 -52.06
N THR A 25 53.74 0.14 -51.76
CA THR A 25 52.71 0.78 -50.91
C THR A 25 51.35 0.61 -51.52
N LEU A 26 51.18 0.81 -52.80
CA LEU A 26 49.90 0.62 -53.52
C LEU A 26 49.42 -0.83 -53.39
N ALA A 27 50.36 -1.81 -53.64
CA ALA A 27 49.99 -3.22 -53.55
C ALA A 27 49.48 -3.61 -52.14
N ILE A 28 50.16 -3.18 -51.07
CA ILE A 28 49.71 -3.41 -49.70
C ILE A 28 48.37 -2.76 -49.43
N THR A 29 48.19 -1.51 -49.88
CA THR A 29 46.94 -0.76 -49.72
C THR A 29 45.76 -1.42 -50.43
N VAL A 30 45.97 -1.93 -51.67
CA VAL A 30 44.96 -2.65 -52.43
C VAL A 30 44.57 -3.96 -51.73
N LEU A 31 45.57 -4.76 -51.28
CA LEU A 31 45.31 -5.99 -50.53
C LEU A 31 44.53 -5.72 -49.25
N ALA A 32 44.89 -4.68 -48.48
CA ALA A 32 44.14 -4.27 -47.29
C ALA A 32 42.71 -3.80 -47.60
N THR A 33 42.52 -3.10 -48.71
CA THR A 33 41.23 -2.70 -49.19
C THR A 33 40.34 -3.90 -49.50
N VAL A 34 40.82 -4.84 -50.29
CA VAL A 34 40.13 -6.11 -50.61
C VAL A 34 39.77 -6.85 -49.31
N TYR A 35 40.71 -6.98 -48.38
CA TYR A 35 40.46 -7.59 -47.08
C TYR A 35 39.38 -6.88 -46.30
N ALA A 36 39.45 -5.53 -46.19
CA ALA A 36 38.46 -4.74 -45.45
C ALA A 36 37.03 -4.82 -46.03
N TYR A 37 36.92 -4.94 -47.35
CA TYR A 37 35.62 -5.06 -48.01
C TYR A 37 35.10 -6.50 -48.10
N SER A 38 35.94 -7.51 -47.96
CA SER A 38 35.51 -8.92 -47.88
C SER A 38 34.90 -9.31 -46.53
N LYS A 39 35.15 -8.55 -45.47
CA LYS A 39 34.59 -8.82 -44.15
C LYS A 39 33.11 -8.37 -44.09
N LYS A 40 32.25 -9.20 -43.45
CA LYS A 40 30.84 -8.87 -43.21
C LYS A 40 30.72 -7.61 -42.36
N PRO A 41 29.81 -6.70 -42.72
CA PRO A 41 29.53 -5.51 -41.89
C PRO A 41 28.90 -5.93 -40.57
N ILE A 42 29.22 -5.22 -39.48
CA ILE A 42 28.65 -5.43 -38.17
C ILE A 42 27.99 -4.10 -37.74
N TYR A 43 26.74 -4.20 -37.33
CA TYR A 43 25.93 -3.09 -36.84
C TYR A 43 25.81 -3.18 -35.33
N GLU A 44 25.92 -2.07 -34.65
CA GLU A 44 25.74 -1.96 -33.22
C GLU A 44 24.37 -1.31 -32.89
N VAL A 45 23.66 -1.91 -31.96
CA VAL A 45 22.37 -1.43 -31.45
C VAL A 45 22.50 -1.24 -29.95
N LYS A 46 21.91 -0.15 -29.45
CA LYS A 46 21.92 0.20 -28.02
C LYS A 46 20.52 0.45 -27.51
N SER A 47 20.23 -0.02 -26.32
CA SER A 47 19.04 0.31 -25.57
C SER A 47 19.35 0.65 -24.13
N ILE A 48 18.50 1.51 -23.54
CA ILE A 48 18.48 1.77 -22.11
C ILE A 48 17.23 1.15 -21.55
N VAL A 49 17.39 0.26 -20.58
CA VAL A 49 16.30 -0.45 -19.93
C VAL A 49 16.21 0.02 -18.50
N ARG A 50 15.02 0.47 -18.09
CA ARG A 50 14.69 0.71 -16.70
C ARG A 50 14.38 -0.62 -16.05
N ILE A 51 15.00 -0.86 -14.89
CA ILE A 51 14.74 -2.05 -14.07
C ILE A 51 13.36 -1.93 -13.44
N GLY A 52 12.62 -3.02 -13.44
CA GLY A 52 11.31 -3.10 -12.78
C GLY A 52 11.39 -2.87 -11.28
N TYR A 53 10.30 -2.37 -10.70
CA TYR A 53 10.24 -2.02 -9.29
C TYR A 53 8.85 -2.30 -8.69
N ILE A 54 8.85 -2.47 -7.37
CA ILE A 54 7.67 -2.64 -6.55
C ILE A 54 7.77 -1.64 -5.39
N GLY A 55 6.87 -0.66 -5.37
CA GLY A 55 6.97 0.47 -4.46
C GLY A 55 8.16 1.38 -4.82
N GLU A 56 9.07 1.53 -3.89
CA GLU A 56 10.31 2.31 -4.08
C GLU A 56 11.54 1.41 -4.27
N GLN A 57 11.35 0.09 -4.26
CA GLN A 57 12.45 -0.87 -4.34
C GLN A 57 12.52 -1.50 -5.73
N LEU A 58 13.74 -1.58 -6.28
CA LEU A 58 13.99 -2.38 -7.48
C LEU A 58 13.67 -3.85 -7.19
N ILE A 59 13.15 -4.57 -8.19
CA ILE A 59 12.84 -6.01 -8.08
C ILE A 59 14.10 -6.82 -7.70
N GLU A 60 15.25 -6.37 -8.20
CA GLU A 60 16.57 -6.87 -7.84
C GLU A 60 17.61 -5.75 -8.02
N PRO A 61 18.69 -5.70 -7.23
CA PRO A 61 19.74 -4.71 -7.40
C PRO A 61 20.36 -4.74 -8.81
N SER A 62 20.58 -3.57 -9.40
CA SER A 62 21.06 -3.42 -10.78
C SER A 62 22.39 -4.12 -11.08
N ASN A 63 23.31 -4.12 -10.12
CA ASN A 63 24.58 -4.81 -10.24
C ASN A 63 24.43 -6.34 -10.30
N ILE A 64 23.45 -6.91 -9.62
CA ILE A 64 23.15 -8.35 -9.67
C ILE A 64 22.55 -8.69 -11.03
N ILE A 65 21.58 -7.87 -11.50
CA ILE A 65 20.98 -8.06 -12.83
C ILE A 65 22.04 -7.96 -13.92
N GLU A 66 22.94 -6.97 -13.85
CA GLU A 66 24.05 -6.81 -14.77
C GLU A 66 24.90 -8.10 -14.86
N GLN A 67 25.34 -8.62 -13.71
CA GLN A 67 26.18 -9.84 -13.66
C GLN A 67 25.39 -11.06 -14.16
N LYS A 68 24.15 -11.23 -13.76
CA LYS A 68 23.28 -12.32 -14.21
C LYS A 68 23.14 -12.32 -15.74
N LEU A 69 22.80 -11.17 -16.31
CA LEU A 69 22.64 -11.06 -17.76
C LEU A 69 23.96 -11.26 -18.52
N LYS A 70 25.09 -10.77 -18.01
CA LYS A 70 26.41 -11.05 -18.62
C LYS A 70 26.72 -12.53 -18.70
N ILE A 71 26.43 -13.28 -17.63
CA ILE A 71 26.61 -14.73 -17.58
C ILE A 71 25.68 -15.44 -18.56
N ILE A 72 24.37 -15.13 -18.53
CA ILE A 72 23.37 -15.81 -19.35
C ILE A 72 23.61 -15.60 -20.83
N PHE A 73 23.96 -14.37 -21.23
CA PHE A 73 24.21 -14.01 -22.63
C PHE A 73 25.68 -14.12 -23.06
N ASN A 74 26.51 -14.70 -22.23
CA ASN A 74 27.94 -14.95 -22.51
C ASN A 74 28.68 -13.70 -23.03
N VAL A 75 28.47 -12.54 -22.40
CA VAL A 75 29.00 -11.25 -22.86
C VAL A 75 30.54 -11.26 -22.94
N ASP A 76 31.19 -11.92 -21.98
CA ASP A 76 32.69 -12.01 -21.91
C ASP A 76 33.26 -13.02 -22.87
N ASN A 77 32.49 -14.03 -23.30
CA ASN A 77 32.91 -15.08 -24.24
C ASN A 77 31.84 -15.36 -25.30
N PRO A 78 31.56 -14.40 -26.20
CA PRO A 78 30.52 -14.56 -27.20
C PRO A 78 30.81 -15.70 -28.18
N PRO A 79 29.83 -16.48 -28.62
CA PRO A 79 30.02 -17.57 -29.55
C PRO A 79 30.48 -17.06 -30.92
N ASN A 80 31.52 -17.71 -31.49
CA ASN A 80 32.22 -17.25 -32.70
C ASN A 80 31.36 -17.27 -34.00
N ASN A 81 30.25 -18.01 -34.03
CA ASN A 81 29.42 -18.20 -35.23
C ASN A 81 28.01 -17.63 -35.13
N SER A 82 27.73 -16.77 -34.15
CA SER A 82 26.43 -16.16 -34.02
C SER A 82 26.25 -14.99 -34.96
N GLU A 83 25.06 -14.87 -35.56
CA GLU A 83 24.67 -13.75 -36.41
C GLU A 83 24.50 -12.44 -35.64
N ALA A 84 24.14 -12.56 -34.35
CA ALA A 84 24.09 -11.45 -33.40
C ALA A 84 24.58 -11.89 -32.01
N ILE A 85 25.24 -10.98 -31.31
CA ILE A 85 25.80 -11.17 -29.96
C ILE A 85 25.52 -9.98 -29.05
N VAL A 86 25.48 -10.23 -27.76
CA VAL A 86 25.46 -9.16 -26.73
C VAL A 86 26.89 -8.78 -26.43
N THR A 87 27.25 -7.52 -26.65
CA THR A 87 28.64 -7.06 -26.46
C THR A 87 28.87 -6.31 -25.17
N LYS A 88 27.79 -5.73 -24.61
CA LYS A 88 27.86 -4.92 -23.39
C LYS A 88 26.57 -4.93 -22.63
N ILE A 89 26.66 -5.12 -21.33
CA ILE A 89 25.59 -4.90 -20.38
C ILE A 89 26.20 -4.17 -19.19
N ASN A 90 25.79 -2.94 -18.93
CA ASN A 90 26.32 -2.18 -17.80
C ASN A 90 25.23 -1.34 -17.14
N VAL A 91 25.31 -1.18 -15.81
CA VAL A 91 24.53 -0.17 -15.11
C VAL A 91 24.94 1.22 -15.60
N VAL A 92 23.95 2.08 -15.87
CA VAL A 92 24.21 3.46 -16.31
C VAL A 92 24.86 4.24 -15.16
N LYS A 93 25.98 4.92 -15.46
CA LYS A 93 26.73 5.68 -14.46
C LYS A 93 25.83 6.72 -13.77
N ASN A 94 25.89 6.78 -12.45
CA ASN A 94 25.14 7.70 -11.59
C ASN A 94 23.61 7.50 -11.58
N VAL A 95 23.07 6.45 -12.24
CA VAL A 95 21.62 6.15 -12.27
C VAL A 95 21.42 4.65 -12.11
N GLN A 96 21.28 4.20 -10.87
CA GLN A 96 21.26 2.78 -10.52
C GLN A 96 20.06 1.96 -11.00
N ASN A 97 19.00 2.61 -11.48
CA ASN A 97 17.78 1.95 -11.96
C ASN A 97 17.74 1.74 -13.48
N PHE A 98 18.84 2.01 -14.18
CA PHE A 98 18.96 1.81 -15.62
C PHE A 98 20.14 0.92 -16.00
N ILE A 99 19.92 0.07 -17.00
CA ILE A 99 20.95 -0.78 -17.63
C ILE A 99 21.05 -0.41 -19.11
N GLU A 100 22.26 -0.16 -19.59
CA GLU A 100 22.59 -0.06 -21.00
C GLU A 100 22.90 -1.44 -21.55
N ILE A 101 22.22 -1.82 -22.64
CA ILE A 101 22.44 -3.07 -23.36
C ILE A 101 22.92 -2.70 -24.76
N SER A 102 24.10 -3.24 -25.17
CA SER A 102 24.61 -3.12 -26.53
C SER A 102 24.68 -4.50 -27.17
N THR A 103 24.22 -4.60 -28.39
CA THR A 103 24.24 -5.81 -29.19
C THR A 103 24.86 -5.53 -30.56
N GLU A 104 25.58 -6.48 -31.12
CA GLU A 104 26.14 -6.41 -32.46
C GLU A 104 25.54 -7.52 -33.30
N GLY A 105 25.24 -7.23 -34.59
CA GLY A 105 24.74 -8.20 -35.57
C GLY A 105 25.19 -7.91 -36.97
N ILE A 106 25.01 -8.86 -37.88
CA ILE A 106 25.38 -8.69 -39.30
C ILE A 106 24.41 -7.77 -40.05
N SER A 107 23.24 -7.50 -39.42
CA SER A 107 22.31 -6.47 -39.83
C SER A 107 21.73 -5.75 -38.59
N ASN A 108 21.12 -4.57 -38.80
CA ASN A 108 20.39 -3.88 -37.74
C ASN A 108 19.21 -4.71 -37.20
N ILE A 109 18.56 -5.50 -38.06
CA ILE A 109 17.42 -6.33 -37.65
C ILE A 109 17.85 -7.36 -36.62
N GLU A 110 18.90 -8.13 -36.92
CA GLU A 110 19.44 -9.17 -36.01
C GLU A 110 19.97 -8.60 -34.72
N ALA A 111 20.66 -7.44 -34.79
CA ALA A 111 21.14 -6.75 -33.60
C ALA A 111 19.99 -6.26 -32.71
N VAL A 112 18.89 -5.77 -33.30
CA VAL A 112 17.64 -5.35 -32.58
C VAL A 112 16.94 -6.57 -31.98
N GLU A 113 16.80 -7.66 -32.73
CA GLU A 113 16.19 -8.89 -32.22
C GLU A 113 16.96 -9.44 -31.02
N LYS A 114 18.29 -9.47 -31.10
CA LYS A 114 19.12 -9.89 -29.97
C LYS A 114 18.99 -8.95 -28.77
N ASN A 115 18.86 -7.65 -29.00
CA ASN A 115 18.62 -6.67 -27.93
C ASN A 115 17.25 -6.90 -27.27
N LYS A 116 16.22 -7.14 -28.06
CA LYS A 116 14.86 -7.47 -27.54
C LYS A 116 14.87 -8.78 -26.75
N GLU A 117 15.58 -9.81 -27.21
CA GLU A 117 15.70 -11.09 -26.50
C GLU A 117 16.22 -10.89 -25.06
N VAL A 118 17.23 -10.03 -24.85
CA VAL A 118 17.74 -9.70 -23.51
C VAL A 118 16.66 -9.02 -22.66
N ILE A 119 15.91 -8.10 -23.26
CA ILE A 119 14.85 -7.34 -22.56
C ILE A 119 13.70 -8.26 -22.20
N GLU A 120 13.25 -9.10 -23.13
CA GLU A 120 12.17 -10.08 -22.90
C GLU A 120 12.57 -11.10 -21.83
N PHE A 121 13.82 -11.56 -21.84
CA PHE A 121 14.33 -12.41 -20.77
C PHE A 121 14.21 -11.73 -19.43
N LEU A 122 14.65 -10.46 -19.30
CA LEU A 122 14.57 -9.69 -18.07
C LEU A 122 13.11 -9.50 -17.61
N GLN A 123 12.22 -9.21 -18.55
CA GLN A 123 10.79 -9.03 -18.24
C GLN A 123 10.15 -10.33 -17.76
N ASN A 124 10.44 -11.46 -18.39
CA ASN A 124 9.86 -12.75 -18.06
C ASN A 124 10.40 -13.30 -16.73
N GLU A 125 11.68 -13.08 -16.44
CA GLU A 125 12.32 -13.51 -15.18
C GLU A 125 11.62 -12.91 -13.95
N TYR A 126 11.16 -11.66 -14.03
CA TYR A 126 10.56 -10.96 -12.89
C TYR A 126 9.04 -10.88 -12.93
N LYS A 127 8.41 -11.32 -14.02
CA LYS A 127 6.96 -11.29 -14.18
C LYS A 127 6.25 -11.97 -13.01
N TYR A 128 6.74 -13.14 -12.58
CA TYR A 128 6.13 -13.88 -11.47
C TYR A 128 6.10 -13.07 -10.16
N LYS A 129 7.19 -12.37 -9.82
CA LYS A 129 7.28 -11.56 -8.60
C LYS A 129 6.27 -10.40 -8.62
N ILE A 130 6.10 -9.77 -9.78
CA ILE A 130 5.12 -8.69 -9.98
C ILE A 130 3.71 -9.24 -9.88
N ASP A 131 3.39 -10.31 -10.60
CA ASP A 131 2.07 -10.93 -10.61
C ASP A 131 1.68 -11.41 -9.21
N GLU A 132 2.61 -11.99 -8.44
CA GLU A 132 2.40 -12.39 -7.06
C GLU A 132 2.08 -11.20 -6.16
N PHE A 133 2.82 -10.10 -6.28
CA PHE A 133 2.58 -8.88 -5.51
C PHE A 133 1.20 -8.28 -5.84
N VAL A 134 0.86 -8.17 -7.12
CA VAL A 134 -0.43 -7.66 -7.60
C VAL A 134 -1.57 -8.55 -7.08
N LEU A 135 -1.42 -9.87 -7.16
CA LEU A 135 -2.43 -10.81 -6.65
C LEU A 135 -2.64 -10.66 -5.14
N LYS A 136 -1.55 -10.65 -4.35
CA LYS A 136 -1.63 -10.48 -2.88
C LYS A 136 -2.30 -9.16 -2.50
N THR A 137 -1.93 -8.08 -3.19
CA THR A 137 -2.51 -6.76 -2.94
C THR A 137 -4.00 -6.72 -3.30
N ASN A 138 -4.41 -7.34 -4.41
CA ASN A 138 -5.84 -7.44 -4.78
C ASN A 138 -6.65 -8.26 -3.78
N ILE A 139 -6.08 -9.34 -3.22
CA ILE A 139 -6.71 -10.10 -2.15
C ILE A 139 -6.90 -9.23 -0.91
N ASN A 140 -5.89 -8.44 -0.53
CA ASN A 140 -6.00 -7.53 0.62
C ASN A 140 -7.06 -6.45 0.40
N ILE A 141 -7.11 -5.86 -0.80
CA ILE A 141 -8.14 -4.90 -1.20
C ILE A 141 -9.52 -5.51 -1.01
N LYS A 142 -9.75 -6.70 -1.57
CA LYS A 142 -11.02 -7.40 -1.45
C LYS A 142 -11.40 -7.69 0.00
N ASN A 143 -10.46 -8.16 0.81
CA ASN A 143 -10.68 -8.42 2.23
C ASN A 143 -11.10 -7.16 3.00
N ILE A 144 -10.51 -6.00 2.68
CA ILE A 144 -10.89 -4.71 3.29
C ILE A 144 -12.26 -4.27 2.79
N GLU A 145 -12.58 -4.41 1.52
CA GLU A 145 -13.89 -4.10 0.95
C GLU A 145 -14.99 -4.96 1.59
N ASP A 146 -14.75 -6.25 1.79
CA ASP A 146 -15.68 -7.16 2.47
C ASP A 146 -15.88 -6.75 3.96
N LYS A 147 -14.82 -6.32 4.66
CA LYS A 147 -14.93 -5.78 6.03
C LYS A 147 -15.74 -4.50 6.08
N ILE A 148 -15.54 -3.57 5.15
CA ILE A 148 -16.33 -2.33 5.06
C ILE A 148 -17.80 -2.67 4.80
N LYS A 149 -18.08 -3.58 3.90
CA LYS A 149 -19.45 -4.04 3.61
C LYS A 149 -20.10 -4.65 4.84
N TYR A 150 -19.42 -5.55 5.53
CA TYR A 150 -19.91 -6.15 6.78
C TYR A 150 -20.18 -5.10 7.86
N ALA A 151 -19.28 -4.14 8.04
CA ALA A 151 -19.46 -3.05 8.99
C ALA A 151 -20.74 -2.23 8.67
N LEU A 152 -20.94 -1.88 7.40
CA LEU A 152 -22.11 -1.08 7.00
C LEU A 152 -23.44 -1.85 7.04
N GLU A 153 -23.43 -3.11 6.58
CA GLU A 153 -24.67 -3.88 6.44
C GLU A 153 -25.09 -4.62 7.73
N VAL A 154 -24.13 -5.01 8.56
CA VAL A 154 -24.39 -5.83 9.75
C VAL A 154 -24.14 -5.06 11.04
N GLU A 155 -22.93 -4.54 11.25
CA GLU A 155 -22.59 -3.88 12.53
C GLU A 155 -23.41 -2.62 12.76
N LYS A 156 -23.50 -1.75 11.77
CA LYS A 156 -24.29 -0.51 11.85
C LYS A 156 -25.75 -0.81 12.17
N ASN A 157 -26.35 -1.74 11.43
CA ASN A 157 -27.74 -2.14 11.65
C ASN A 157 -27.98 -2.71 13.07
N ASN A 158 -27.03 -3.46 13.61
CA ASN A 158 -27.13 -4.02 14.96
C ASN A 158 -27.05 -2.91 16.02
N LEU A 159 -26.16 -1.92 15.84
CA LEU A 159 -26.05 -0.78 16.74
C LEU A 159 -27.31 0.09 16.70
N GLU A 160 -27.84 0.39 15.51
CA GLU A 160 -29.10 1.13 15.34
C GLU A 160 -30.29 0.41 15.96
N LYS A 161 -30.40 -0.92 15.79
CA LYS A 161 -31.43 -1.75 16.42
C LYS A 161 -31.33 -1.72 17.95
N ASN A 162 -30.12 -1.75 18.50
CA ASN A 162 -29.91 -1.67 19.95
C ASN A 162 -30.39 -0.32 20.49
N ILE A 163 -30.01 0.79 19.85
CA ILE A 163 -30.48 2.14 20.22
C ILE A 163 -32.03 2.23 20.14
N SER A 164 -32.59 1.69 19.05
CA SER A 164 -34.06 1.66 18.87
C SER A 164 -34.75 0.86 19.96
N LYS A 165 -34.20 -0.29 20.36
CA LYS A 165 -34.72 -1.13 21.46
C LYS A 165 -34.72 -0.36 22.80
N ILE A 166 -33.64 0.36 23.08
CA ILE A 166 -33.56 1.17 24.32
C ILE A 166 -34.60 2.30 24.26
N LYS A 167 -34.62 3.08 23.18
CA LYS A 167 -35.53 4.25 23.04
C LYS A 167 -37.00 3.87 22.96
N ASN A 168 -37.35 2.83 22.21
CA ASN A 168 -38.72 2.52 21.87
C ASN A 168 -39.36 1.40 22.73
N GLN A 169 -38.55 0.67 23.51
CA GLN A 169 -39.05 -0.41 24.36
C GLN A 169 -38.69 -0.26 25.83
N GLN A 170 -37.39 -0.04 26.16
CA GLN A 170 -36.96 -0.08 27.56
C GLN A 170 -37.42 1.20 28.30
N ILE A 171 -37.14 2.40 27.74
CA ILE A 171 -37.55 3.67 28.35
C ILE A 171 -39.05 3.77 28.51
N PRO A 172 -39.89 3.52 27.46
CA PRO A 172 -41.33 3.57 27.58
C PRO A 172 -41.94 2.57 28.56
N ARG A 173 -41.32 1.39 28.71
CA ARG A 173 -41.73 0.39 29.71
C ARG A 173 -41.62 0.96 31.12
N ILE A 174 -40.48 1.54 31.48
CA ILE A 174 -40.28 2.12 32.81
C ILE A 174 -41.14 3.35 33.01
N ASP A 175 -41.29 4.19 32.00
CA ASP A 175 -42.20 5.35 32.07
C ASP A 175 -43.66 4.92 32.39
N LYS A 176 -44.11 3.83 31.78
CA LYS A 176 -45.42 3.26 32.07
C LYS A 176 -45.54 2.72 33.49
N GLU A 177 -44.49 2.06 34.00
CA GLU A 177 -44.41 1.54 35.38
C GLU A 177 -44.46 2.71 36.38
N ILE A 178 -43.69 3.78 36.14
CA ILE A 178 -43.71 5.02 36.94
C ILE A 178 -45.09 5.66 36.91
N ASP A 179 -45.73 5.76 35.75
CA ASP A 179 -47.06 6.34 35.57
C ASP A 179 -48.11 5.55 36.34
N LEU A 180 -48.11 4.21 36.22
CA LEU A 180 -48.99 3.34 36.99
C LEU A 180 -48.80 3.54 38.49
N LEU A 181 -47.57 3.60 38.97
CA LEU A 181 -47.28 3.81 40.37
C LEU A 181 -47.79 5.17 40.85
N LYS A 182 -47.49 6.25 40.15
CA LYS A 182 -47.89 7.62 40.50
C LYS A 182 -49.39 7.87 40.38
N ASN A 183 -49.99 7.51 39.26
CA ASN A 183 -51.36 7.91 38.89
C ASN A 183 -52.44 6.91 39.31
N VAL A 184 -52.06 5.65 39.59
CA VAL A 184 -53.00 4.62 40.00
C VAL A 184 -52.77 4.20 41.47
N GLU A 185 -51.58 3.62 41.79
CA GLU A 185 -51.36 3.06 43.12
C GLU A 185 -51.29 4.16 44.20
N LEU A 186 -50.45 5.15 44.07
CA LEU A 186 -50.36 6.25 45.05
C LEU A 186 -51.63 7.08 45.16
N ARG A 187 -52.34 7.33 44.04
CA ARG A 187 -53.60 8.05 44.02
C ARG A 187 -54.69 7.24 44.74
N SER A 188 -54.73 5.92 44.58
CA SER A 188 -55.65 5.02 45.27
C SER A 188 -55.43 5.06 46.79
N ILE A 189 -54.15 4.95 47.22
CA ILE A 189 -53.79 4.99 48.64
C ILE A 189 -54.17 6.38 49.24
N ASN A 190 -53.88 7.48 48.56
CA ASN A 190 -54.23 8.80 49.02
C ASN A 190 -55.75 8.93 49.22
N LYS A 191 -56.56 8.44 48.28
CA LYS A 191 -58.04 8.46 48.42
C LYS A 191 -58.51 7.63 49.61
N LYS A 192 -57.90 6.46 49.87
CA LYS A 192 -58.22 5.64 51.05
C LYS A 192 -57.84 6.34 52.36
N ILE A 193 -56.69 7.01 52.37
CA ILE A 193 -56.29 7.83 53.55
C ILE A 193 -57.27 8.94 53.79
N GLU A 194 -57.63 9.74 52.75
CA GLU A 194 -58.61 10.81 52.85
C GLU A 194 -59.98 10.33 53.36
N PHE A 195 -60.50 9.23 52.82
CA PHE A 195 -61.75 8.61 53.25
C PHE A 195 -61.70 8.19 54.71
N ASN A 196 -60.58 7.47 55.11
CA ASN A 196 -60.44 7.02 56.49
C ASN A 196 -60.29 8.23 57.48
N GLN A 197 -59.61 9.29 57.09
CA GLN A 197 -59.46 10.52 57.85
C GLN A 197 -60.82 11.21 58.03
N GLN A 198 -61.69 11.27 57.00
CA GLN A 198 -63.00 11.80 57.09
C GLN A 198 -63.86 10.97 58.05
N LYS A 199 -63.83 9.63 57.91
CA LYS A 199 -64.54 8.71 58.82
C LYS A 199 -64.02 8.82 60.27
N LEU A 200 -62.71 8.97 60.43
CA LEU A 200 -62.10 9.19 61.79
C LEU A 200 -62.70 10.49 62.42
N LYS A 201 -62.81 11.57 61.67
CA LYS A 201 -63.35 12.81 62.14
C LYS A 201 -64.88 12.70 62.51
N GLU A 202 -65.64 11.94 61.66
CA GLU A 202 -67.06 11.65 61.96
C GLU A 202 -67.22 10.91 63.32
N TYR A 203 -66.44 9.81 63.51
CA TYR A 203 -66.50 9.02 64.77
C TYR A 203 -65.97 9.79 65.96
N GLN A 204 -64.95 10.65 65.80
CA GLN A 204 -64.48 11.52 66.90
C GLN A 204 -65.60 12.53 67.31
N ASN A 205 -66.35 13.09 66.35
CA ASN A 205 -67.49 13.97 66.62
C ASN A 205 -68.59 13.16 67.31
N ASP A 206 -68.90 11.94 66.90
CA ASP A 206 -69.90 11.08 67.55
C ASP A 206 -69.48 10.70 68.97
N ALA A 207 -68.25 10.34 69.18
CA ALA A 207 -67.68 10.04 70.49
C ALA A 207 -67.84 11.24 71.46
N ASN A 208 -67.50 12.46 70.96
CA ASN A 208 -67.65 13.69 71.73
C ASN A 208 -69.14 13.98 72.05
N ARG A 209 -70.04 13.75 71.11
CA ARG A 209 -71.51 13.92 71.29
C ARG A 209 -71.97 12.93 72.34
N ILE A 210 -71.61 11.62 72.26
CA ILE A 210 -72.03 10.62 73.26
C ILE A 210 -71.48 10.98 74.65
N SER A 211 -70.22 11.37 74.75
CA SER A 211 -69.57 11.73 76.01
C SER A 211 -70.21 12.93 76.70
N ASN A 212 -70.77 13.86 75.93
CA ASN A 212 -71.38 15.05 76.45
C ASN A 212 -72.88 14.85 76.82
N GLN A 213 -73.48 13.69 76.54
CA GLN A 213 -74.83 13.35 76.91
C GLN A 213 -74.88 12.89 78.39
N THR A 214 -75.79 13.43 79.15
CA THR A 214 -76.00 13.01 80.52
C THR A 214 -77.45 12.50 80.65
N SER A 215 -77.62 11.35 81.33
CA SER A 215 -78.95 10.81 81.60
C SER A 215 -79.06 10.50 83.11
N THR A 216 -80.27 10.61 83.66
CA THR A 216 -80.54 10.21 85.04
C THR A 216 -80.87 8.71 85.16
N ASP A 217 -80.99 7.97 84.01
CA ASP A 217 -81.28 6.55 83.95
C ASP A 217 -79.95 5.76 83.82
N ASN A 218 -79.67 4.85 84.78
CA ASN A 218 -78.45 4.02 84.81
C ASN A 218 -78.34 3.10 83.58
N SER A 219 -79.49 2.61 83.08
CA SER A 219 -79.55 1.75 81.89
C SER A 219 -79.13 2.52 80.63
N GLN A 220 -79.54 3.76 80.46
CA GLN A 220 -79.16 4.63 79.37
C GLN A 220 -77.67 5.02 79.48
N ASN A 221 -77.18 5.25 80.69
CA ASN A 221 -75.72 5.53 80.88
C ASN A 221 -74.84 4.33 80.50
N MET A 222 -75.30 3.12 80.87
CA MET A 222 -74.59 1.90 80.45
C MET A 222 -74.58 1.70 78.94
N LEU A 223 -75.74 1.96 78.26
CA LEU A 223 -75.80 1.90 76.78
C LEU A 223 -74.87 2.94 76.15
N MET A 224 -74.88 4.19 76.63
CA MET A 224 -73.96 5.24 76.16
C MET A 224 -72.48 4.82 76.32
N ALA A 225 -72.12 4.23 77.48
CA ALA A 225 -70.79 3.78 77.73
C ALA A 225 -70.32 2.63 76.76
N ILE A 226 -71.25 1.71 76.45
CA ILE A 226 -71.02 0.69 75.45
C ILE A 226 -70.88 1.30 74.05
N GLN A 227 -71.74 2.24 73.64
CA GLN A 227 -71.64 2.95 72.38
C GLN A 227 -70.33 3.75 72.28
N LEU A 228 -69.90 4.44 73.31
CA LEU A 228 -68.64 5.16 73.39
C LEU A 228 -67.47 4.21 73.23
N LEU A 229 -67.46 3.10 73.94
CA LEU A 229 -66.40 2.08 73.81
C LEU A 229 -66.32 1.52 72.39
N ASN A 230 -67.44 1.21 71.75
CA ASN A 230 -67.46 0.73 70.38
C ASN A 230 -66.92 1.81 69.41
N THR A 231 -67.32 3.08 69.60
CA THR A 231 -66.87 4.19 68.79
C THR A 231 -65.37 4.41 68.96
N GLN A 232 -64.81 4.31 70.19
CA GLN A 232 -63.40 4.40 70.51
C GLN A 232 -62.62 3.25 69.80
N ASN A 233 -63.14 2.04 69.79
CA ASN A 233 -62.57 0.92 69.06
C ASN A 233 -62.51 1.14 67.54
N LEU A 234 -63.55 1.74 66.94
CA LEU A 234 -63.59 2.12 65.55
C LEU A 234 -62.57 3.22 65.25
N ILE A 235 -62.46 4.22 66.18
CA ILE A 235 -61.41 5.25 66.05
C ILE A 235 -60.03 4.67 66.04
N LEU A 236 -59.68 3.76 66.95
CA LEU A 236 -58.38 3.06 67.02
C LEU A 236 -58.09 2.23 65.75
N ASN A 237 -59.13 1.51 65.29
CA ASN A 237 -58.96 0.71 64.05
C ASN A 237 -58.69 1.58 62.83
N LEU A 238 -59.41 2.75 62.73
CA LEU A 238 -59.20 3.71 61.63
C LEU A 238 -57.79 4.38 61.76
N GLN A 239 -57.37 4.76 62.97
CA GLN A 239 -56.00 5.31 63.16
C GLN A 239 -54.90 4.30 62.72
N ASN A 240 -55.00 3.04 63.14
CA ASN A 240 -54.12 1.99 62.74
C ASN A 240 -54.14 1.75 61.20
N GLY A 241 -55.37 1.79 60.63
CA GLY A 241 -55.53 1.65 59.19
C GLY A 241 -54.89 2.82 58.39
N ILE A 242 -55.04 4.07 58.89
CA ILE A 242 -54.40 5.24 58.32
C ILE A 242 -52.86 5.13 58.42
N GLU A 243 -52.33 4.75 59.57
CA GLU A 243 -50.89 4.58 59.80
C GLU A 243 -50.30 3.52 58.84
N ASN A 244 -50.97 2.37 58.68
CA ASN A 244 -50.54 1.33 57.74
C ASN A 244 -50.55 1.83 56.26
N LEU A 245 -51.58 2.59 55.86
CA LEU A 245 -51.64 3.18 54.54
C LEU A 245 -50.54 4.24 54.30
N ILE A 246 -50.21 5.03 55.33
CA ILE A 246 -49.08 5.96 55.28
C ILE A 246 -47.74 5.22 55.10
N LYS A 247 -47.50 4.14 55.88
CA LYS A 247 -46.33 3.31 55.72
C LYS A 247 -46.24 2.67 54.32
N GLU A 248 -47.37 2.18 53.81
CA GLU A 248 -47.45 1.62 52.45
C GLU A 248 -47.13 2.72 51.39
N LYS A 249 -47.67 3.91 51.52
CA LYS A 249 -47.37 5.05 50.64
C LYS A 249 -45.87 5.43 50.68
N GLU A 250 -45.29 5.50 51.88
CA GLU A 250 -43.85 5.82 52.05
C GLU A 250 -42.95 4.77 51.41
N ASN A 251 -43.30 3.50 51.56
CA ASN A 251 -42.57 2.41 50.91
C ASN A 251 -42.65 2.50 49.39
N LEU A 252 -43.82 2.80 48.81
CA LEU A 252 -43.96 2.99 47.39
C LEU A 252 -43.15 4.17 46.86
N ILE A 253 -43.10 5.28 47.59
CA ILE A 253 -42.35 6.49 47.21
C ILE A 253 -40.85 6.27 47.39
N ASN A 254 -40.43 5.87 48.57
CA ASN A 254 -39.02 5.88 48.98
C ASN A 254 -38.20 4.68 48.43
N LEU A 255 -38.89 3.57 48.13
CA LEU A 255 -38.25 2.38 47.56
C LEU A 255 -38.62 2.22 46.09
N LYS A 256 -39.85 1.82 45.78
CA LYS A 256 -40.26 1.40 44.44
C LYS A 256 -40.17 2.54 43.41
N LEU A 257 -40.68 3.73 43.70
CA LEU A 257 -40.61 4.86 42.80
C LEU A 257 -39.16 5.33 42.55
N LYS A 258 -38.41 5.44 43.63
CA LYS A 258 -36.98 5.85 43.55
C LYS A 258 -36.14 4.85 42.80
N ASP A 259 -36.39 3.54 42.96
CA ASP A 259 -35.67 2.51 42.21
C ASP A 259 -35.98 2.55 40.72
N LEU A 260 -37.27 2.76 40.35
CA LEU A 260 -37.67 2.92 38.95
C LEU A 260 -37.07 4.19 38.30
N GLU A 261 -37.05 5.31 39.04
CA GLU A 261 -36.45 6.56 38.55
C GLU A 261 -34.94 6.40 38.35
N LYS A 262 -34.26 5.70 39.26
CA LYS A 262 -32.81 5.36 39.13
C LYS A 262 -32.55 4.39 37.96
N GLU A 263 -33.41 3.37 37.79
CA GLU A 263 -33.30 2.46 36.63
C GLU A 263 -33.44 3.23 35.33
N LYS A 264 -34.42 4.13 35.22
CA LYS A 264 -34.58 5.00 34.07
C LYS A 264 -33.34 5.86 33.80
N GLU A 265 -32.80 6.47 34.83
CA GLU A 265 -31.62 7.32 34.75
C GLU A 265 -30.41 6.49 34.23
N ASN A 266 -30.19 5.29 34.73
CA ASN A 266 -29.12 4.41 34.26
C ASN A 266 -29.34 4.03 32.78
N ILE A 267 -30.56 3.72 32.36
CA ILE A 267 -30.84 3.39 30.97
C ILE A 267 -30.56 4.57 30.03
N VAL A 268 -30.95 5.79 30.44
CA VAL A 268 -30.76 6.98 29.60
C VAL A 268 -29.34 7.47 29.61
N ASN A 269 -28.72 7.62 30.79
CA ASN A 269 -27.43 8.25 30.94
C ASN A 269 -26.26 7.30 30.62
N ASP A 270 -26.44 5.99 30.88
CA ASP A 270 -25.38 5.00 30.65
C ASP A 270 -25.65 4.18 29.37
N ASN A 271 -26.76 3.40 29.34
CA ASN A 271 -26.97 2.46 28.26
C ASN A 271 -27.20 3.13 26.91
N LEU A 272 -28.11 4.13 26.85
CA LEU A 272 -28.41 4.83 25.62
C LEU A 272 -27.22 5.67 25.16
N LYS A 273 -26.62 6.44 26.04
CA LYS A 273 -25.50 7.29 25.72
C LYS A 273 -24.29 6.48 25.24
N ASN A 274 -23.98 5.35 25.90
CA ASN A 274 -22.88 4.48 25.45
C ASN A 274 -23.18 3.84 24.08
N ALA A 275 -24.44 3.45 23.83
CA ALA A 275 -24.82 2.93 22.51
C ALA A 275 -24.72 3.99 21.41
N GLU A 276 -25.08 5.25 21.70
CA GLU A 276 -24.93 6.37 20.78
C GLU A 276 -23.45 6.73 20.52
N VAL A 277 -22.61 6.70 21.56
CA VAL A 277 -21.14 6.88 21.41
C VAL A 277 -20.54 5.77 20.56
N GLU A 278 -20.95 4.51 20.78
CA GLU A 278 -20.46 3.38 20.00
C GLU A 278 -20.84 3.52 18.51
N LEU A 279 -22.05 3.95 18.19
CA LEU A 279 -22.47 4.16 16.80
C LEU A 279 -21.81 5.38 16.17
N ASN A 280 -21.88 6.54 16.81
CA ASN A 280 -21.55 7.83 16.19
C ASN A 280 -20.07 8.18 16.26
N ILE A 281 -19.32 7.58 17.16
CA ILE A 281 -17.90 7.88 17.35
C ILE A 281 -17.04 6.66 17.02
N ASN A 282 -17.21 5.57 17.77
CA ASN A 282 -16.31 4.43 17.65
C ASN A 282 -16.47 3.67 16.32
N PHE A 283 -17.72 3.43 15.91
CA PHE A 283 -18.02 2.78 14.63
C PHE A 283 -17.56 3.63 13.45
N GLU A 284 -17.90 4.94 13.43
CA GLU A 284 -17.51 5.82 12.34
C GLU A 284 -15.97 5.94 12.23
N LYS A 285 -15.27 6.02 13.36
CA LYS A 285 -13.80 6.01 13.38
C LYS A 285 -13.23 4.71 12.79
N ARG A 286 -13.74 3.54 13.20
CA ARG A 286 -13.31 2.25 12.63
C ARG A 286 -13.59 2.17 11.13
N LEU A 287 -14.73 2.66 10.69
CA LEU A 287 -15.10 2.69 9.27
C LEU A 287 -14.16 3.59 8.47
N GLU A 288 -13.80 4.75 9.01
CA GLU A 288 -12.83 5.66 8.38
C GLU A 288 -11.43 5.02 8.30
N GLU A 289 -10.98 4.36 9.35
CA GLU A 289 -9.70 3.63 9.36
C GLU A 289 -9.67 2.52 8.29
N LEU A 290 -10.77 1.78 8.11
CA LEU A 290 -10.90 0.78 7.04
C LEU A 290 -10.86 1.43 5.65
N LYS A 291 -11.57 2.54 5.44
CA LYS A 291 -11.55 3.28 4.17
C LYS A 291 -10.15 3.81 3.85
N ASN A 292 -9.46 4.38 4.83
CA ASN A 292 -8.08 4.85 4.66
C ASN A 292 -7.14 3.70 4.33
N SER A 293 -7.27 2.55 5.00
CA SER A 293 -6.52 1.34 4.69
C SER A 293 -6.77 0.85 3.26
N LEU A 294 -8.02 0.92 2.78
CA LEU A 294 -8.37 0.58 1.40
C LEU A 294 -7.67 1.50 0.40
N VAL A 295 -7.67 2.80 0.64
CA VAL A 295 -6.99 3.77 -0.22
C VAL A 295 -5.49 3.49 -0.27
N LEU A 296 -4.85 3.26 0.88
CA LEU A 296 -3.43 2.94 0.96
C LEU A 296 -3.09 1.63 0.23
N GLU A 297 -3.93 0.60 0.33
CA GLU A 297 -3.72 -0.66 -0.37
C GLU A 297 -3.88 -0.49 -1.90
N LYS A 298 -4.88 0.28 -2.35
CA LYS A 298 -5.06 0.62 -3.78
C LYS A 298 -3.89 1.43 -4.35
N LEU A 299 -3.31 2.34 -3.57
CA LEU A 299 -2.14 3.12 -3.98
C LEU A 299 -0.91 2.26 -4.26
N LYS A 300 -0.78 1.06 -3.64
CA LYS A 300 0.32 0.13 -3.94
C LYS A 300 0.29 -0.39 -5.38
N LEU A 301 -0.88 -0.41 -6.01
CA LEU A 301 -1.09 -0.86 -7.40
C LEU A 301 -1.12 0.29 -8.42
N ALA A 302 -0.83 1.53 -8.01
CA ALA A 302 -0.73 2.64 -8.94
C ALA A 302 0.37 2.40 -9.97
N ASN A 303 0.17 2.86 -11.22
CA ASN A 303 1.08 2.61 -12.36
C ASN A 303 2.52 3.08 -12.12
N ASP A 304 2.71 4.04 -11.22
CA ASP A 304 4.01 4.57 -10.81
C ASP A 304 4.63 3.80 -9.62
N ARG A 305 3.96 2.80 -9.09
CA ARG A 305 4.41 2.01 -7.93
C ARG A 305 4.79 0.58 -8.25
N VAL A 306 4.22 0.00 -9.30
CA VAL A 306 4.55 -1.37 -9.74
C VAL A 306 4.72 -1.38 -11.24
N LYS A 307 5.93 -1.67 -11.68
CA LYS A 307 6.24 -1.73 -13.10
C LYS A 307 7.29 -2.77 -13.40
N ASN A 308 7.10 -3.52 -14.49
CA ASN A 308 8.12 -4.41 -15.01
C ASN A 308 9.22 -3.60 -15.71
N SER A 309 10.36 -4.24 -15.97
CA SER A 309 11.45 -3.64 -16.74
C SER A 309 10.95 -3.21 -18.12
N ASP A 310 11.29 -2.00 -18.53
CA ASP A 310 10.85 -1.43 -19.81
C ASP A 310 11.98 -0.65 -20.49
N ILE A 311 11.88 -0.51 -21.82
CA ILE A 311 12.80 0.31 -22.61
C ILE A 311 12.51 1.79 -22.32
N VAL A 312 13.58 2.56 -22.11
CA VAL A 312 13.50 4.01 -21.96
C VAL A 312 13.85 4.66 -23.28
N GLY A 313 12.86 5.27 -23.93
CA GLY A 313 13.01 5.80 -25.29
C GLY A 313 12.91 4.70 -26.36
N GLU A 314 13.74 4.83 -27.37
CA GLU A 314 13.80 3.90 -28.51
C GLU A 314 15.09 3.10 -28.51
N ILE A 315 15.08 1.95 -29.20
CA ILE A 315 16.30 1.20 -29.46
C ILE A 315 17.12 1.98 -30.50
N LEU A 316 18.29 2.41 -30.11
CA LEU A 316 19.17 3.20 -30.97
C LEU A 316 19.90 2.30 -31.96
N THR A 317 19.65 2.51 -33.26
CA THR A 317 20.33 1.81 -34.36
C THR A 317 21.30 2.74 -35.07
N ASN A 318 22.35 2.20 -35.65
CA ASN A 318 23.30 2.95 -36.47
C ASN A 318 23.00 2.72 -37.94
N ASP A 319 22.95 3.79 -38.75
CA ASP A 319 22.78 3.69 -40.22
C ASP A 319 23.97 3.05 -40.92
N PHE A 320 25.17 3.10 -40.32
CA PHE A 320 26.40 2.58 -40.87
C PHE A 320 27.01 1.49 -39.98
N PRO A 321 27.64 0.48 -40.57
CA PRO A 321 28.30 -0.56 -39.79
C PRO A 321 29.45 0.03 -38.96
N VAL A 322 29.56 -0.42 -37.70
CA VAL A 322 30.61 -0.01 -36.76
C VAL A 322 31.90 -0.76 -36.96
N LYS A 323 31.86 -1.96 -37.56
CA LYS A 323 33.01 -2.81 -37.91
C LYS A 323 32.84 -3.43 -39.32
N PRO A 324 33.94 -3.72 -40.03
CA PRO A 324 35.30 -3.21 -39.78
C PRO A 324 35.39 -1.70 -40.06
N LYS A 325 36.29 -0.99 -39.37
CA LYS A 325 36.60 0.41 -39.69
C LYS A 325 37.42 0.51 -40.98
N LYS A 326 36.76 0.28 -42.15
CA LYS A 326 37.39 0.15 -43.46
C LYS A 326 38.34 1.30 -43.76
N LYS A 327 37.98 2.54 -43.53
CA LYS A 327 38.84 3.72 -43.74
C LYS A 327 40.12 3.66 -42.89
N LEU A 328 40.00 3.22 -41.64
CA LEU A 328 41.16 3.10 -40.75
C LEU A 328 42.11 1.98 -41.17
N ILE A 329 41.56 0.82 -41.57
CA ILE A 329 42.37 -0.32 -42.06
C ILE A 329 43.18 0.10 -43.28
N VAL A 330 42.56 0.78 -44.26
CA VAL A 330 43.24 1.27 -45.46
C VAL A 330 44.29 2.33 -45.13
N ALA A 331 43.98 3.27 -44.25
CA ALA A 331 44.93 4.32 -43.85
C ALA A 331 46.15 3.72 -43.13
N VAL A 332 45.94 2.80 -42.19
CA VAL A 332 47.05 2.11 -41.47
C VAL A 332 47.89 1.28 -42.45
N ALA A 333 47.26 0.51 -43.35
CA ALA A 333 47.95 -0.27 -44.36
C ALA A 333 48.81 0.61 -45.30
N PHE A 334 48.31 1.76 -45.70
CA PHE A 334 49.04 2.73 -46.49
C PHE A 334 50.32 3.22 -45.76
N VAL A 335 50.18 3.69 -44.53
CA VAL A 335 51.30 4.19 -43.73
C VAL A 335 52.33 3.08 -43.47
N THR A 336 51.83 1.91 -43.04
CA THR A 336 52.71 0.76 -42.74
C THR A 336 53.42 0.26 -44.01
N GLY A 337 52.67 0.17 -45.12
CA GLY A 337 53.21 -0.22 -46.41
C GLY A 337 54.31 0.76 -46.90
N PHE A 338 54.09 2.05 -46.71
CA PHE A 338 55.07 3.08 -47.02
C PHE A 338 56.35 2.95 -46.17
N ILE A 339 56.25 2.79 -44.86
CA ILE A 339 57.40 2.61 -43.97
C ILE A 339 58.15 1.32 -44.31
N ILE A 340 57.45 0.21 -44.53
CA ILE A 340 58.08 -1.07 -44.90
C ILE A 340 58.80 -0.97 -46.28
N SER A 341 58.19 -0.27 -47.25
CA SER A 341 58.81 -0.07 -48.59
C SER A 341 60.11 0.70 -48.51
N ILE A 342 60.19 1.75 -47.70
CA ILE A 342 61.44 2.48 -47.48
C ILE A 342 62.49 1.58 -46.82
N PHE A 343 62.08 0.86 -45.78
CA PHE A 343 63.03 -0.09 -45.12
C PHE A 343 63.55 -1.15 -46.08
N LEU A 344 62.73 -1.72 -46.94
CA LEU A 344 63.13 -2.70 -47.95
C LEU A 344 64.08 -2.08 -48.97
N VAL A 345 63.87 -0.85 -49.38
CA VAL A 345 64.81 -0.17 -50.29
C VAL A 345 66.16 0.00 -49.67
N PHE A 346 66.29 0.38 -48.43
CA PHE A 346 67.54 0.45 -47.72
C PHE A 346 68.17 -0.93 -47.56
N LEU A 347 67.43 -1.97 -47.20
CA LEU A 347 67.90 -3.36 -47.07
C LEU A 347 68.41 -3.87 -48.37
N PHE A 348 67.70 -3.75 -49.47
CA PHE A 348 68.17 -4.16 -50.80
C PHE A 348 69.40 -3.41 -51.26
N ASN A 349 69.49 -2.09 -50.97
CA ASN A 349 70.64 -1.30 -51.28
C ASN A 349 71.88 -1.77 -50.49
N PHE A 350 71.70 -2.06 -49.21
CA PHE A 350 72.73 -2.61 -48.31
C PHE A 350 73.25 -3.99 -48.81
N ILE A 351 72.32 -4.89 -49.13
CA ILE A 351 72.72 -6.22 -49.67
C ILE A 351 73.48 -6.08 -50.99
N LYS A 352 73.05 -5.19 -51.91
CA LYS A 352 73.71 -4.96 -53.19
C LYS A 352 75.11 -4.33 -53.03
N GLN A 353 75.32 -3.43 -52.08
CA GLN A 353 76.60 -2.85 -51.78
C GLN A 353 77.61 -3.91 -51.22
N ASN A 354 77.12 -4.81 -50.36
CA ASN A 354 77.91 -5.87 -49.80
C ASN A 354 78.30 -6.96 -50.85
N ALA A 355 77.36 -7.32 -51.73
CA ALA A 355 77.60 -8.25 -52.82
C ALA A 355 78.74 -7.75 -53.78
N ASN A 356 78.75 -6.45 -54.08
CA ASN A 356 79.79 -5.82 -54.89
C ASN A 356 81.16 -5.64 -54.19
N ARG A 357 81.26 -5.84 -52.87
CA ARG A 357 82.46 -5.81 -52.06
C ARG A 357 83.16 -7.17 -51.95
N THR A 358 82.49 -8.29 -52.27
CA THR A 358 83.02 -9.66 -52.20
C THR A 358 83.62 -10.14 -53.49
N ASP A 359 83.53 -9.34 -54.58
CA ASP A 359 84.13 -9.66 -55.90
C ASP A 359 85.49 -8.94 -56.16
N TYR A 360 86.21 -8.56 -55.10
CA TYR A 360 87.60 -8.05 -55.20
C TYR A 360 88.58 -8.84 -54.29
#